data_90e94235a5f498d2722b4f43484f1de5
#
_entry.id   90e94235a5f498d2722b4f43484f1de5
#
_cell.length_a   1.000
_cell.length_b   1.000
_cell.length_c   1.000
_cell.angle_alpha   90.00
_cell.angle_beta   90.00
_cell.angle_gamma   90.00
#
_symmetry.space_group_name_H-M   'P 1'
#
loop_
_entity.id
_entity.type
_entity.pdbx_description
1 polymer ?
#
loop_
_entity_poly.entity_id
_entity_poly.type
_entity_poly.pdbx_seq_one_letter_code
_entity_poly.pdbx_strand_id
1 'polypeptide(L)'
;MIAHPGATGQTALVDATEVRVRRPSAHRGGRSRFISGKSRINAMKALVVTGQRGRPLFCGEVRAGPIADITQARDAGLVDPLADTIDLQIPADAGYQGLAAQTYGQVVTPPRKRRGKHLEHLQWLTAHHEAARFAHSSARIPLEHGIAHLKNWRALARHHTRRENLPDTIRAVAGLLTDQQATPHTKALALPATPA
;
A
#
# COMPACT_ATOMS: atom_id res chain seq x y z
N MET A 1 -1.21 6.52 16.08
CA MET A 1 0.21 6.52 16.50
C MET A 1 0.92 5.52 15.62
N ILE A 2 1.89 5.96 14.83
CA ILE A 2 2.71 5.07 14.00
C ILE A 2 3.70 4.42 14.95
N ALA A 3 3.67 3.08 15.07
CA ALA A 3 4.72 2.39 15.80
C ALA A 3 6.05 2.67 15.05
N HIS A 4 7.04 3.23 15.74
CA HIS A 4 8.33 3.55 15.15
C HIS A 4 8.96 2.30 14.50
N PRO A 5 9.22 2.30 13.19
CA PRO A 5 9.80 1.14 12.51
C PRO A 5 11.28 0.92 12.83
N GLY A 6 11.91 1.80 13.58
CA GLY A 6 13.37 1.85 13.76
C GLY A 6 13.99 0.87 14.74
N ALA A 7 13.21 0.05 15.46
CA ALA A 7 13.80 -0.74 16.56
C ALA A 7 14.42 -2.10 16.15
N THR A 8 14.15 -2.63 14.94
CA THR A 8 14.65 -3.97 14.56
C THR A 8 14.68 -4.19 13.04
N GLY A 9 15.42 -3.41 12.25
CA GLY A 9 15.62 -3.71 10.82
C GLY A 9 14.31 -3.90 10.00
N GLN A 10 13.23 -3.29 10.40
CA GLN A 10 11.92 -3.45 9.75
C GLN A 10 11.82 -2.49 8.58
N THR A 11 11.83 -3.01 7.38
CA THR A 11 11.50 -2.27 6.17
C THR A 11 10.03 -1.90 6.18
N ALA A 12 9.70 -0.62 6.01
CA ALA A 12 8.35 -0.16 5.76
C ALA A 12 8.09 -0.12 4.25
N LEU A 13 6.86 -0.39 3.83
CA LEU A 13 6.43 -0.38 2.43
C LEU A 13 5.16 0.47 2.33
N VAL A 14 5.11 1.38 1.36
CA VAL A 14 4.00 2.33 1.20
C VAL A 14 3.29 2.11 -0.13
N ASP A 15 1.97 1.99 -0.09
CA ASP A 15 1.13 2.02 -1.29
C ASP A 15 -0.30 2.51 -0.95
N ALA A 16 -1.05 2.82 -1.99
CA ALA A 16 -2.46 3.16 -1.88
C ALA A 16 -3.33 2.04 -2.46
N THR A 17 -4.35 1.64 -1.73
CA THR A 17 -5.31 0.64 -2.19
C THR A 17 -6.67 1.24 -2.46
N GLU A 18 -7.29 0.84 -3.59
CA GLU A 18 -8.64 1.25 -3.95
C GLU A 18 -9.66 0.26 -3.41
N VAL A 19 -10.66 0.78 -2.71
CA VAL A 19 -11.84 0.03 -2.26
C VAL A 19 -13.04 0.48 -3.07
N ARG A 20 -13.70 -0.46 -3.73
CA ARG A 20 -14.93 -0.19 -4.49
C ARG A 20 -16.05 0.25 -3.57
N VAL A 21 -16.71 1.36 -3.90
CA VAL A 21 -17.81 1.92 -3.13
C VAL A 21 -19.08 2.06 -3.97
N ARG A 22 -20.21 2.26 -3.30
CA ARG A 22 -21.48 2.50 -3.97
C ARG A 22 -21.41 3.76 -4.83
N ARG A 23 -21.94 3.68 -6.04
CA ARG A 23 -22.14 4.84 -6.91
C ARG A 23 -23.16 5.80 -6.27
N PRO A 24 -22.92 7.12 -6.24
CA PRO A 24 -23.93 8.08 -5.84
C PRO A 24 -25.19 7.94 -6.70
N SER A 25 -26.37 8.23 -6.13
CA SER A 25 -27.63 8.19 -6.87
C SER A 25 -27.63 9.16 -8.05
N ALA A 26 -28.48 8.91 -9.05
CA ALA A 26 -28.50 9.66 -10.30
C ALA A 26 -28.75 11.17 -10.12
N HIS A 27 -29.52 11.53 -9.10
CA HIS A 27 -29.93 12.92 -8.83
C HIS A 27 -28.97 13.68 -7.89
N ARG A 28 -27.90 13.02 -7.39
CA ARG A 28 -26.90 13.71 -6.55
C ARG A 28 -25.70 14.12 -7.40
N GLY A 29 -25.30 15.39 -7.28
CA GLY A 29 -24.06 15.90 -7.86
C GLY A 29 -22.83 15.14 -7.39
N GLY A 30 -21.70 15.29 -8.08
CA GLY A 30 -20.40 14.71 -7.67
C GLY A 30 -20.23 13.21 -8.01
N ARG A 31 -21.03 12.64 -8.92
CA ARG A 31 -20.90 11.23 -9.34
C ARG A 31 -19.52 10.90 -9.91
N SER A 32 -18.88 11.84 -10.60
CA SER A 32 -17.54 11.69 -11.18
C SER A 32 -16.42 11.80 -10.13
N ARG A 33 -16.68 12.43 -8.99
CA ARG A 33 -15.69 12.70 -7.94
C ARG A 33 -14.98 11.45 -7.42
N PHE A 34 -15.65 10.29 -7.48
CA PHE A 34 -15.14 9.02 -6.95
C PHE A 34 -14.68 8.06 -8.03
N ILE A 35 -14.73 8.45 -9.31
CA ILE A 35 -14.31 7.57 -10.41
C ILE A 35 -12.78 7.52 -10.42
N SER A 36 -12.22 6.36 -10.11
CA SER A 36 -10.78 6.12 -10.16
C SER A 36 -10.24 6.33 -11.59
N GLY A 37 -9.12 7.03 -11.69
CA GLY A 37 -8.42 7.20 -12.96
C GLY A 37 -7.89 5.89 -13.54
N LYS A 38 -7.52 4.93 -12.68
CA LYS A 38 -6.94 3.63 -13.04
C LYS A 38 -8.02 2.60 -13.37
N SER A 39 -8.94 2.36 -12.45
CA SER A 39 -9.92 1.27 -12.55
C SER A 39 -11.25 1.68 -13.19
N ARG A 40 -11.49 2.98 -13.39
CA ARG A 40 -12.72 3.55 -13.95
C ARG A 40 -14.00 3.17 -13.19
N ILE A 41 -13.87 2.76 -11.95
CA ILE A 41 -14.97 2.43 -11.04
C ILE A 41 -15.11 3.49 -9.95
N ASN A 42 -16.26 3.52 -9.28
CA ASN A 42 -16.42 4.35 -8.09
C ASN A 42 -15.64 3.69 -6.95
N ALA A 43 -14.57 4.35 -6.54
CA ALA A 43 -13.66 3.88 -5.51
C ALA A 43 -13.27 5.00 -4.56
N MET A 44 -12.92 4.61 -3.35
CA MET A 44 -12.15 5.43 -2.42
C MET A 44 -10.79 4.75 -2.23
N LYS A 45 -9.78 5.56 -1.98
CA LYS A 45 -8.40 5.15 -1.87
C LYS A 45 -7.93 5.29 -0.44
N ALA A 46 -7.38 4.21 0.11
CA ALA A 46 -6.75 4.18 1.42
C ALA A 46 -5.24 4.03 1.27
N LEU A 47 -4.50 4.83 2.00
CA LEU A 47 -3.05 4.72 2.10
C LEU A 47 -2.71 3.65 3.13
N VAL A 48 -1.83 2.72 2.77
CA VAL A 48 -1.43 1.60 3.61
C VAL A 48 0.09 1.57 3.72
N VAL A 49 0.58 1.47 4.94
CA VAL A 49 1.98 1.16 5.22
C VAL A 49 2.04 -0.22 5.83
N THR A 50 2.89 -1.08 5.28
CA THR A 50 3.09 -2.44 5.79
C THR A 50 4.55 -2.66 6.17
N GLY A 51 4.79 -3.58 7.09
CA GLY A 51 6.12 -4.10 7.35
C GLY A 51 6.55 -5.16 6.34
N GLN A 52 7.78 -5.62 6.46
CA GLN A 52 8.40 -6.63 5.57
C GLN A 52 7.59 -7.91 5.36
N ARG A 53 6.79 -8.33 6.34
CA ARG A 53 5.95 -9.52 6.27
C ARG A 53 4.52 -9.23 5.82
N GLY A 54 4.27 -8.04 5.25
CA GLY A 54 2.93 -7.62 4.83
C GLY A 54 1.99 -7.27 5.98
N ARG A 55 2.50 -7.14 7.22
CA ARG A 55 1.70 -6.71 8.38
C ARG A 55 1.33 -5.23 8.23
N PRO A 56 0.06 -4.86 8.30
CA PRO A 56 -0.34 -3.45 8.30
C PRO A 56 0.24 -2.74 9.53
N LEU A 57 1.01 -1.67 9.28
CA LEU A 57 1.56 -0.79 10.32
C LEU A 57 0.75 0.49 10.45
N PHE A 58 0.17 0.94 9.34
CA PHE A 58 -0.62 2.16 9.27
C PHE A 58 -1.65 2.05 8.15
N CYS A 59 -2.86 2.52 8.43
CA CYS A 59 -3.88 2.78 7.42
C CYS A 59 -4.29 4.25 7.56
N GLY A 60 -3.94 5.03 6.55
CA GLY A 60 -4.16 6.47 6.51
C GLY A 60 -5.60 6.85 6.20
N GLU A 61 -5.82 8.15 6.11
CA GLU A 61 -7.09 8.71 5.73
C GLU A 61 -7.55 8.23 4.36
N VAL A 62 -8.85 7.97 4.25
CA VAL A 62 -9.47 7.50 3.01
C VAL A 62 -9.90 8.69 2.17
N ARG A 63 -9.43 8.76 0.94
CA ARG A 63 -9.71 9.84 -0.01
C ARG A 63 -10.46 9.32 -1.24
N ALA A 64 -10.96 10.22 -2.06
CA ALA A 64 -11.59 9.86 -3.34
C ALA A 64 -10.58 9.20 -4.30
N GLY A 65 -11.00 8.18 -5.04
CA GLY A 65 -10.13 7.38 -5.91
C GLY A 65 -9.27 8.13 -6.93
N PRO A 66 -9.70 9.27 -7.51
CA PRO A 66 -8.88 10.02 -8.48
C PRO A 66 -7.67 10.75 -7.89
N ILE A 67 -7.60 10.94 -6.56
CA ILE A 67 -6.50 11.69 -5.94
C ILE A 67 -5.17 10.95 -6.17
N ALA A 68 -4.12 11.71 -6.54
CA ALA A 68 -2.79 11.15 -6.75
C ALA A 68 -2.20 10.59 -5.43
N ASP A 69 -1.47 9.48 -5.51
CA ASP A 69 -0.94 8.79 -4.33
C ASP A 69 0.01 9.69 -3.52
N ILE A 70 0.86 10.45 -4.19
CA ILE A 70 1.78 11.40 -3.55
C ILE A 70 1.01 12.53 -2.83
N THR A 71 -0.09 13.03 -3.41
CA THR A 71 -0.93 14.04 -2.77
C THR A 71 -1.57 13.48 -1.50
N GLN A 72 -2.07 12.25 -1.58
CA GLN A 72 -2.66 11.57 -0.43
C GLN A 72 -1.64 11.35 0.69
N ALA A 73 -0.40 10.98 0.36
CA ALA A 73 0.67 10.81 1.35
C ALA A 73 1.03 12.12 2.06
N ARG A 74 1.08 13.22 1.32
CA ARG A 74 1.31 14.56 1.87
C ARG A 74 0.18 15.00 2.79
N ASP A 75 -1.05 14.89 2.32
CA ASP A 75 -2.25 15.27 3.08
C ASP A 75 -2.42 14.43 4.35
N ALA A 76 -1.96 13.18 4.34
CA ALA A 76 -1.96 12.28 5.48
C ALA A 76 -0.83 12.56 6.49
N GLY A 77 0.03 13.55 6.24
CA GLY A 77 1.16 13.90 7.10
C GLY A 77 2.23 12.80 7.19
N LEU A 78 2.37 11.96 6.14
CA LEU A 78 3.36 10.87 6.15
C LEU A 78 4.77 11.30 5.79
N VAL A 79 4.96 12.50 5.25
CA VAL A 79 6.29 12.96 4.78
C VAL A 79 7.29 12.95 5.93
N ASP A 80 6.97 13.61 7.04
CA ASP A 80 7.86 13.73 8.19
C ASP A 80 8.16 12.37 8.85
N PRO A 81 7.15 11.54 9.19
CA PRO A 81 7.41 10.21 9.74
C PRO A 81 8.26 9.30 8.83
N LEU A 82 8.14 9.45 7.50
CA LEU A 82 8.95 8.68 6.55
C LEU A 82 10.36 9.25 6.41
N ALA A 83 10.53 10.56 6.56
CA ALA A 83 11.83 11.22 6.55
C ALA A 83 12.65 10.92 7.83
N ASP A 84 11.96 10.72 8.96
CA ASP A 84 12.58 10.43 10.25
C ASP A 84 13.06 8.96 10.39
N THR A 85 12.79 8.11 9.38
CA THR A 85 13.25 6.72 9.38
C THR A 85 14.71 6.63 8.98
N ILE A 86 15.63 6.73 9.95
CA ILE A 86 17.08 6.65 9.69
C ILE A 86 17.43 5.25 9.15
N ASP A 87 18.28 5.20 8.12
CA ASP A 87 18.83 3.98 7.49
C ASP A 87 17.81 2.99 6.92
N LEU A 88 16.58 3.45 6.67
CA LEU A 88 15.53 2.62 6.12
C LEU A 88 15.15 3.04 4.70
N GLN A 89 15.28 2.14 3.73
CA GLN A 89 14.73 2.34 2.40
C GLN A 89 13.28 1.86 2.35
N ILE A 90 12.39 2.74 1.90
CA ILE A 90 10.95 2.52 1.84
C ILE A 90 10.53 2.43 0.37
N PRO A 91 10.42 1.22 -0.20
CA PRO A 91 9.95 1.05 -1.57
C PRO A 91 8.50 1.52 -1.74
N ALA A 92 8.29 2.41 -2.69
CA ALA A 92 6.96 2.95 -3.04
C ALA A 92 6.70 2.84 -4.55
N ASP A 93 5.45 2.91 -4.98
CA ASP A 93 5.10 2.84 -6.41
C ASP A 93 5.51 4.11 -7.16
N ALA A 94 5.45 4.04 -8.49
CA ALA A 94 5.71 5.19 -9.38
C ALA A 94 4.77 6.39 -9.11
N GLY A 95 3.61 6.17 -8.52
CA GLY A 95 2.68 7.22 -8.09
C GLY A 95 3.24 8.15 -7.00
N TYR A 96 4.31 7.74 -6.32
CA TYR A 96 5.00 8.50 -5.29
C TYR A 96 6.27 9.21 -5.78
N GLN A 97 6.49 9.29 -7.10
CA GLN A 97 7.65 10.00 -7.66
C GLN A 97 7.69 11.46 -7.20
N GLY A 98 8.84 11.88 -6.67
CA GLY A 98 9.03 13.18 -6.04
C GLY A 98 9.01 13.14 -4.51
N LEU A 99 8.51 12.08 -3.90
CA LEU A 99 8.52 11.95 -2.43
C LEU A 99 9.94 11.73 -1.89
N ALA A 100 10.82 11.07 -2.68
CA ALA A 100 12.22 10.87 -2.32
C ALA A 100 12.94 12.19 -1.94
N ALA A 101 12.69 13.28 -2.66
CA ALA A 101 13.28 14.58 -2.36
C ALA A 101 12.79 15.18 -1.02
N GLN A 102 11.58 14.80 -0.59
CA GLN A 102 10.95 15.28 0.64
C GLN A 102 11.29 14.40 1.86
N THR A 103 11.77 13.19 1.62
CA THR A 103 12.11 12.21 2.65
C THR A 103 13.61 11.90 2.66
N TYR A 104 14.45 12.82 2.19
CA TYR A 104 15.90 12.69 2.15
C TYR A 104 16.40 11.37 1.53
N GLY A 105 15.65 10.83 0.53
CA GLY A 105 15.99 9.58 -0.14
C GLY A 105 15.47 8.31 0.55
N GLN A 106 14.81 8.42 1.69
CA GLN A 106 14.23 7.25 2.39
C GLN A 106 13.17 6.54 1.53
N VAL A 107 12.29 7.30 0.89
CA VAL A 107 11.31 6.73 -0.04
C VAL A 107 11.98 6.51 -1.41
N VAL A 108 12.00 5.25 -1.84
CA VAL A 108 12.58 4.84 -3.12
C VAL A 108 11.46 4.47 -4.09
N THR A 109 11.44 5.11 -5.26
CA THR A 109 10.49 4.81 -6.34
C THR A 109 11.20 4.15 -7.51
N PRO A 110 10.48 3.35 -8.33
CA PRO A 110 11.10 2.70 -9.47
C PRO A 110 11.66 3.73 -10.45
N PRO A 111 12.77 3.41 -11.15
CA PRO A 111 13.31 4.27 -12.19
C PRO A 111 12.25 4.59 -13.24
N ARG A 112 12.21 5.85 -13.69
CA ARG A 112 11.26 6.28 -14.74
C ARG A 112 11.52 5.51 -16.04
N LYS A 113 10.45 5.04 -16.67
CA LYS A 113 10.57 4.47 -18.03
C LYS A 113 11.17 5.52 -18.97
N ARG A 114 12.30 5.22 -19.55
CA ARG A 114 12.90 6.04 -20.59
C ARG A 114 12.05 5.89 -21.86
N ARG A 115 11.61 7.01 -22.43
CA ARG A 115 10.93 7.05 -23.73
C ARG A 115 11.91 7.68 -24.73
N GLY A 116 12.24 6.97 -25.79
CA GLY A 116 13.06 7.51 -26.88
C GLY A 116 13.61 6.42 -27.79
N LYS A 117 13.50 6.61 -29.10
CA LYS A 117 14.00 5.68 -30.13
C LYS A 117 15.54 5.57 -30.18
N HIS A 118 16.26 6.50 -29.54
CA HIS A 118 17.73 6.54 -29.56
C HIS A 118 18.43 5.68 -28.49
N LEU A 119 17.68 4.86 -27.73
CA LEU A 119 18.25 4.07 -26.64
C LEU A 119 18.55 2.61 -27.03
N GLU A 120 18.22 2.22 -28.27
CA GLU A 120 18.36 0.83 -28.74
C GLU A 120 19.82 0.36 -28.81
N HIS A 121 20.78 1.27 -29.00
CA HIS A 121 22.23 0.93 -29.01
C HIS A 121 22.85 0.93 -27.61
N LEU A 122 22.10 1.24 -26.55
CA LEU A 122 22.56 1.17 -25.17
C LEU A 122 21.92 -0.03 -24.44
N GLN A 123 22.06 -1.22 -25.02
CA GLN A 123 21.46 -2.46 -24.47
C GLN A 123 21.85 -2.71 -22.99
N TRP A 124 23.10 -2.46 -22.64
CA TRP A 124 23.57 -2.59 -21.27
C TRP A 124 22.84 -1.65 -20.28
N LEU A 125 22.54 -0.42 -20.71
CA LEU A 125 21.81 0.56 -19.92
C LEU A 125 20.33 0.16 -19.76
N THR A 126 19.75 -0.42 -20.80
CA THR A 126 18.37 -0.95 -20.77
C THR A 126 18.29 -2.14 -19.82
N ALA A 127 19.23 -3.09 -19.92
CA ALA A 127 19.31 -4.24 -19.04
C ALA A 127 19.48 -3.84 -17.58
N HIS A 128 20.38 -2.89 -17.28
CA HIS A 128 20.57 -2.36 -15.95
C HIS A 128 19.29 -1.70 -15.38
N HIS A 129 18.61 -0.92 -16.22
CA HIS A 129 17.38 -0.26 -15.84
C HIS A 129 16.23 -1.26 -15.58
N GLU A 130 16.13 -2.32 -16.37
CA GLU A 130 15.16 -3.39 -16.17
C GLU A 130 15.47 -4.19 -14.92
N ALA A 131 16.74 -4.51 -14.66
CA ALA A 131 17.17 -5.18 -13.45
C ALA A 131 16.81 -4.36 -12.19
N ALA A 132 17.06 -3.04 -12.22
CA ALA A 132 16.72 -2.14 -11.12
C ALA A 132 15.19 -2.08 -10.90
N ARG A 133 14.38 -2.07 -11.96
CA ARG A 133 12.92 -2.12 -11.87
C ARG A 133 12.42 -3.46 -11.32
N PHE A 134 13.03 -4.56 -11.73
CA PHE A 134 12.70 -5.89 -11.23
C PHE A 134 13.02 -6.01 -9.74
N ALA A 135 14.21 -5.61 -9.31
CA ALA A 135 14.61 -5.60 -7.91
C ALA A 135 13.64 -4.77 -7.04
N HIS A 136 13.29 -3.57 -7.53
CA HIS A 136 12.31 -2.71 -6.85
C HIS A 136 10.92 -3.35 -6.75
N SER A 137 10.44 -3.99 -7.83
CA SER A 137 9.15 -4.70 -7.82
C SER A 137 9.16 -5.86 -6.85
N SER A 138 10.24 -6.65 -6.83
CA SER A 138 10.41 -7.77 -5.91
C SER A 138 10.40 -7.34 -4.44
N ALA A 139 11.02 -6.20 -4.14
CA ALA A 139 11.03 -5.64 -2.79
C ALA A 139 9.62 -5.23 -2.29
N ARG A 140 8.67 -5.02 -3.20
CA ARG A 140 7.28 -4.63 -2.88
C ARG A 140 6.30 -5.79 -2.73
N ILE A 141 6.71 -7.03 -3.03
CA ILE A 141 5.83 -8.21 -2.93
C ILE A 141 5.16 -8.34 -1.55
N PRO A 142 5.85 -8.15 -0.41
CA PRO A 142 5.21 -8.24 0.90
C PRO A 142 4.08 -7.23 1.10
N LEU A 143 4.21 -6.02 0.53
CA LEU A 143 3.15 -5.00 0.57
C LEU A 143 1.91 -5.45 -0.20
N GLU A 144 2.11 -6.01 -1.40
CA GLU A 144 1.02 -6.52 -2.23
C GLU A 144 0.27 -7.65 -1.52
N HIS A 145 0.98 -8.53 -0.82
CA HIS A 145 0.38 -9.56 0.04
C HIS A 145 -0.42 -8.92 1.20
N GLY A 146 0.13 -7.93 1.89
CA GLY A 146 -0.56 -7.22 2.97
C GLY A 146 -1.86 -6.55 2.49
N ILE A 147 -1.82 -5.90 1.33
CA ILE A 147 -3.00 -5.30 0.71
C ILE A 147 -4.00 -6.39 0.27
N ALA A 148 -3.54 -7.51 -0.26
CA ALA A 148 -4.39 -8.64 -0.62
C ALA A 148 -5.10 -9.20 0.61
N HIS A 149 -4.40 -9.36 1.74
CA HIS A 149 -5.00 -9.79 3.00
C HIS A 149 -6.08 -8.83 3.49
N LEU A 150 -5.85 -7.52 3.41
CA LEU A 150 -6.89 -6.52 3.70
C LEU A 150 -8.11 -6.70 2.79
N LYS A 151 -7.91 -6.88 1.49
CA LYS A 151 -8.99 -7.02 0.49
C LYS A 151 -9.73 -8.36 0.55
N ASN A 152 -9.15 -9.39 1.16
CA ASN A 152 -9.85 -10.67 1.40
C ASN A 152 -11.01 -10.51 2.38
N TRP A 153 -11.01 -9.47 3.20
CA TRP A 153 -12.16 -9.15 4.02
C TRP A 153 -13.31 -8.63 3.17
N ARG A 154 -14.44 -9.32 3.21
CA ARG A 154 -15.62 -9.00 2.38
C ARG A 154 -16.07 -7.55 2.50
N ALA A 155 -15.91 -6.95 3.67
CA ALA A 155 -16.20 -5.55 3.94
C ALA A 155 -15.34 -4.57 3.11
N LEU A 156 -14.13 -4.97 2.71
CA LEU A 156 -13.19 -4.17 1.92
C LEU A 156 -13.10 -4.64 0.46
N ALA A 157 -13.45 -5.87 0.14
CA ALA A 157 -13.57 -6.32 -1.25
C ALA A 157 -14.57 -5.45 -2.02
N ARG A 158 -15.69 -5.11 -1.37
CA ARG A 158 -16.68 -4.15 -1.85
C ARG A 158 -17.42 -3.51 -0.67
N HIS A 159 -17.23 -2.22 -0.47
CA HIS A 159 -17.89 -1.49 0.60
C HIS A 159 -19.32 -1.08 0.19
N HIS A 160 -20.32 -1.70 0.81
CA HIS A 160 -21.72 -1.50 0.49
C HIS A 160 -22.41 -0.45 1.37
N THR A 161 -21.81 -0.09 2.50
CA THR A 161 -22.37 0.87 3.45
C THR A 161 -22.10 2.31 3.02
N ARG A 162 -22.33 3.27 3.91
CA ARG A 162 -22.02 4.67 3.66
C ARG A 162 -20.51 4.85 3.53
N ARG A 163 -20.07 5.67 2.57
CA ARG A 163 -18.65 5.93 2.30
C ARG A 163 -17.93 6.53 3.49
N GLU A 164 -18.64 7.31 4.28
CA GLU A 164 -18.16 7.94 5.50
C GLU A 164 -17.67 6.93 6.54
N ASN A 165 -18.22 5.72 6.53
CA ASN A 165 -17.85 4.62 7.44
C ASN A 165 -16.66 3.80 6.93
N LEU A 166 -16.19 4.03 5.70
CA LEU A 166 -15.09 3.25 5.14
C LEU A 166 -13.77 3.41 5.92
N PRO A 167 -13.39 4.62 6.38
CA PRO A 167 -12.19 4.77 7.21
C PRO A 167 -12.21 3.89 8.47
N ASP A 168 -13.33 3.84 9.16
CA ASP A 168 -13.49 3.02 10.37
C ASP A 168 -13.47 1.53 10.04
N THR A 169 -14.12 1.13 8.94
CA THR A 169 -14.09 -0.26 8.46
C THR A 169 -12.66 -0.71 8.16
N ILE A 170 -11.85 0.13 7.49
CA ILE A 170 -10.46 -0.19 7.19
C ILE A 170 -9.63 -0.31 8.45
N ARG A 171 -9.79 0.62 9.40
CA ARG A 171 -9.07 0.58 10.68
C ARG A 171 -9.40 -0.66 11.50
N ALA A 172 -10.68 -1.02 11.56
CA ALA A 172 -11.12 -2.23 12.25
C ALA A 172 -10.52 -3.50 11.62
N VAL A 173 -10.57 -3.63 10.29
CA VAL A 173 -10.00 -4.77 9.58
C VAL A 173 -8.47 -4.82 9.75
N ALA A 174 -7.79 -3.69 9.66
CA ALA A 174 -6.34 -3.62 9.87
C ALA A 174 -5.95 -4.02 11.28
N GLY A 175 -6.72 -3.60 12.30
CA GLY A 175 -6.52 -4.02 13.69
C GLY A 175 -6.66 -5.53 13.86
N LEU A 176 -7.74 -6.11 13.37
CA LEU A 176 -7.98 -7.56 13.43
C LEU A 176 -6.89 -8.37 12.72
N LEU A 177 -6.43 -7.91 11.54
CA LEU A 177 -5.32 -8.55 10.83
C LEU A 177 -4.01 -8.46 11.62
N THR A 178 -3.75 -7.33 12.25
CA THR A 178 -2.56 -7.12 13.06
C THR A 178 -2.56 -8.07 14.26
N ASP A 179 -3.68 -8.23 14.95
CA ASP A 179 -3.84 -9.13 16.08
C ASP A 179 -3.71 -10.60 15.64
N GLN A 180 -4.34 -10.98 14.53
CA GLN A 180 -4.23 -12.32 13.96
C GLN A 180 -2.79 -12.67 13.58
N GLN A 181 -2.04 -11.73 13.03
CA GLN A 181 -0.64 -11.92 12.65
C GLN A 181 0.32 -11.85 13.83
N ALA A 182 -0.07 -11.22 14.94
CA ALA A 182 0.71 -11.17 16.17
C ALA A 182 0.58 -12.43 17.01
N THR A 183 -0.57 -13.13 16.91
CA THR A 183 -0.80 -14.38 17.62
C THR A 183 0.02 -15.50 16.99
N PRO A 184 0.95 -16.16 17.72
CA PRO A 184 1.66 -17.31 17.20
C PRO A 184 0.63 -18.39 16.86
N HIS A 185 0.63 -18.89 15.62
CA HIS A 185 -0.16 -20.05 15.22
C HIS A 185 0.46 -21.27 15.89
N THR A 186 0.14 -21.51 17.14
CA THR A 186 0.35 -22.79 17.78
C THR A 186 -0.67 -23.77 17.21
N LYS A 187 -0.46 -24.23 15.96
CA LYS A 187 -1.04 -25.48 15.50
C LYS A 187 -0.31 -26.59 16.24
N ALA A 188 -0.73 -26.85 17.47
CA ALA A 188 -0.52 -28.15 18.07
C ALA A 188 -1.33 -29.13 17.21
N LEU A 189 -0.69 -29.79 16.25
CA LEU A 189 -1.17 -31.09 15.74
C LEU A 189 -1.05 -32.03 16.93
N ALA A 190 -2.12 -32.12 17.70
CA ALA A 190 -2.32 -33.29 18.56
C ALA A 190 -2.55 -34.48 17.62
N LEU A 191 -1.51 -35.25 17.33
CA LEU A 191 -1.65 -36.57 16.77
C LEU A 191 -2.38 -37.40 17.82
N PRO A 192 -3.46 -38.12 17.48
CA PRO A 192 -4.08 -39.04 18.41
C PRO A 192 -3.07 -40.14 18.73
N ALA A 193 -2.83 -40.33 20.04
CA ALA A 193 -2.06 -41.46 20.52
C ALA A 193 -2.73 -42.74 20.04
N THR A 194 -2.01 -43.55 19.30
CA THR A 194 -2.42 -44.91 18.92
C THR A 194 -2.48 -45.76 20.20
N PRO A 195 -3.63 -46.36 20.55
CA PRO A 195 -3.66 -47.31 21.65
C PRO A 195 -2.91 -48.58 21.29
N ALA A 196 -2.12 -49.09 22.22
CA ALA A 196 -1.39 -50.36 22.13
C ALA A 196 -2.35 -51.55 22.17
#